data_64139d91822b6e7f681b0a3440058e05
#
_entry.id   64139d91822b6e7f681b0a3440058e05
#
_cell.length_a   1.000
_cell.length_b   1.000
_cell.length_c   1.000
_cell.angle_alpha   90.00
_cell.angle_beta   90.00
_cell.angle_gamma   90.00
#
_symmetry.space_group_name_H-M   'P 1'
#
loop_
_entity.id
_entity.type
_entity.pdbx_description
1 polymer ?
#
loop_
_entity_poly.entity_id
_entity_poly.type
_entity_poly.pdbx_seq_one_letter_code
_entity_poly.pdbx_strand_id
1 'polypeptide(L)'
;LANRLTENNQNNVAIFEAGKPSDIWKVNMPLAILYTMHDPKYNYKYYSEPEPHLHNRRLFCPRGKMIGGCSAHNGMVFVRGNPNDYQRWASFGLDDWSYEKVLPYFKKIETWSEGENEYRGGSGILPVNQSKNKNPLFKAFVESAGDAGYKINNDMNGKEQEGFGMYDVTIHKGERALSLIHI
;
A
#
# COMPACT_ATOMS: atom_id res chain seq x y z
N LEU A 1 4.29 14.26 1.95
CA LEU A 1 4.26 15.62 2.53
C LEU A 1 5.17 16.57 1.78
N ALA A 2 6.50 16.30 1.68
CA ALA A 2 7.45 17.21 1.05
C ALA A 2 6.98 17.66 -0.34
N ASN A 3 6.63 16.72 -1.22
CA ASN A 3 6.08 17.01 -2.55
C ASN A 3 4.90 18.01 -2.52
N ARG A 4 3.96 17.84 -1.58
CA ARG A 4 2.80 18.74 -1.48
C ARG A 4 3.15 20.09 -0.86
N LEU A 5 4.08 20.12 0.08
CA LEU A 5 4.52 21.38 0.70
C LEU A 5 5.35 22.25 -0.23
N THR A 6 5.98 21.66 -1.25
CA THR A 6 6.79 22.38 -2.25
C THR A 6 6.06 22.63 -3.57
N GLU A 7 4.81 22.19 -3.71
CA GLU A 7 4.04 22.21 -4.96
C GLU A 7 3.93 23.63 -5.58
N ASN A 8 3.85 24.66 -4.75
CA ASN A 8 3.74 26.05 -5.17
C ASN A 8 5.06 26.85 -5.07
N ASN A 9 6.17 26.22 -4.77
CA ASN A 9 7.50 26.82 -4.58
C ASN A 9 7.57 27.93 -3.51
N GLN A 10 6.59 27.98 -2.59
CA GLN A 10 6.59 28.98 -1.50
C GLN A 10 7.34 28.51 -0.25
N ASN A 11 7.59 27.21 -0.13
CA ASN A 11 8.23 26.63 1.03
C ASN A 11 9.55 25.95 0.66
N ASN A 12 10.55 26.13 1.51
CA ASN A 12 11.75 25.30 1.50
C ASN A 12 11.57 24.18 2.51
N VAL A 13 11.65 22.93 2.05
CA VAL A 13 11.43 21.75 2.89
C VAL A 13 12.72 20.95 3.00
N ALA A 14 13.18 20.70 4.22
CA ALA A 14 14.29 19.81 4.51
C ALA A 14 13.74 18.46 5.04
N ILE A 15 14.27 17.36 4.51
CA ILE A 15 13.95 15.99 4.93
C ILE A 15 15.15 15.41 5.63
N PHE A 16 14.96 14.96 6.88
CA PHE A 16 15.96 14.27 7.67
C PHE A 16 15.61 12.77 7.75
N GLU A 17 16.46 11.93 7.19
CA GLU A 17 16.33 10.47 7.18
C GLU A 17 17.55 9.84 7.84
N ALA A 18 17.32 8.97 8.82
CA ALA A 18 18.40 8.27 9.54
C ALA A 18 19.05 7.14 8.71
N GLY A 19 18.35 6.70 7.68
CA GLY A 19 18.80 5.60 6.82
C GLY A 19 19.57 6.05 5.59
N LYS A 20 19.80 5.09 4.71
CA LYS A 20 20.57 5.28 3.46
C LYS A 20 19.65 5.65 2.29
N PRO A 21 20.21 6.14 1.17
CA PRO A 21 19.47 6.22 -0.09
C PRO A 21 18.86 4.87 -0.44
N SER A 22 17.67 4.91 -1.03
CA SER A 22 16.91 3.71 -1.44
C SER A 22 17.06 3.34 -2.92
N ASP A 23 17.83 4.11 -3.68
CA ASP A 23 18.09 3.82 -5.10
C ASP A 23 19.12 2.69 -5.24
N ILE A 24 18.67 1.50 -4.97
CA ILE A 24 19.43 0.25 -5.09
C ILE A 24 18.55 -0.83 -5.69
N TRP A 25 19.13 -1.74 -6.43
CA TRP A 25 18.41 -2.84 -7.07
C TRP A 25 17.58 -3.68 -6.10
N LYS A 26 18.04 -3.85 -4.84
CA LYS A 26 17.32 -4.59 -3.79
C LYS A 26 16.01 -3.94 -3.37
N VAL A 27 15.87 -2.63 -3.57
CA VAL A 27 14.65 -1.88 -3.29
C VAL A 27 13.76 -1.84 -4.53
N ASN A 28 14.35 -1.57 -5.70
CA ASN A 28 13.60 -1.43 -6.95
C ASN A 28 12.99 -2.77 -7.41
N MET A 29 13.71 -3.88 -7.19
CA MET A 29 13.24 -5.22 -7.54
C MET A 29 12.18 -5.72 -6.54
N PRO A 30 10.92 -5.95 -6.96
CA PRO A 30 9.84 -6.37 -6.08
C PRO A 30 10.14 -7.61 -5.23
N LEU A 31 10.73 -8.66 -5.82
CA LEU A 31 11.04 -9.90 -5.12
C LEU A 31 12.20 -9.79 -4.12
N ALA A 32 12.99 -8.71 -4.18
CA ALA A 32 14.15 -8.54 -3.31
C ALA A 32 13.81 -7.99 -1.90
N ILE A 33 12.53 -7.87 -1.56
CA ILE A 33 12.05 -7.39 -0.25
C ILE A 33 12.72 -8.11 0.93
N LEU A 34 12.94 -9.42 0.83
CA LEU A 34 13.54 -10.21 1.91
C LEU A 34 14.98 -9.78 2.23
N TYR A 35 15.72 -9.30 1.24
CA TYR A 35 17.09 -8.79 1.45
C TYR A 35 17.10 -7.48 2.27
N THR A 36 16.14 -6.59 2.03
CA THR A 36 16.06 -5.33 2.76
C THR A 36 15.39 -5.49 4.11
N MET A 37 14.42 -6.39 4.23
CA MET A 37 13.66 -6.64 5.46
C MET A 37 14.53 -7.17 6.60
N HIS A 38 15.56 -7.95 6.31
CA HIS A 38 16.45 -8.53 7.32
C HIS A 38 17.78 -7.79 7.48
N ASP A 39 18.12 -6.87 6.59
CA ASP A 39 19.36 -6.09 6.64
C ASP A 39 19.23 -4.88 7.60
N PRO A 40 20.02 -4.81 8.71
CA PRO A 40 19.96 -3.69 9.66
C PRO A 40 20.37 -2.34 9.06
N LYS A 41 20.96 -2.32 7.86
CA LYS A 41 21.27 -1.07 7.12
C LYS A 41 20.00 -0.41 6.58
N TYR A 42 18.95 -1.22 6.31
CA TYR A 42 17.71 -0.80 5.66
C TYR A 42 16.47 -1.00 6.53
N ASN A 43 16.62 -1.60 7.73
CA ASN A 43 15.52 -1.88 8.65
C ASN A 43 15.92 -1.56 10.08
N TYR A 44 15.03 -0.92 10.83
CA TYR A 44 15.20 -0.68 12.28
C TYR A 44 15.13 -1.95 13.11
N LYS A 45 14.53 -3.02 12.58
CA LYS A 45 14.41 -4.33 13.23
C LYS A 45 13.77 -4.27 14.61
N TYR A 46 12.69 -3.54 14.75
CA TYR A 46 11.93 -3.49 15.98
C TYR A 46 11.25 -4.83 16.29
N TYR A 47 11.02 -5.05 17.56
CA TYR A 47 10.23 -6.15 18.07
C TYR A 47 9.17 -5.61 19.02
N SER A 48 7.99 -6.27 19.07
CA SER A 48 6.99 -5.96 20.08
C SER A 48 7.48 -6.27 21.49
N GLU A 49 6.80 -5.78 22.51
CA GLU A 49 6.86 -6.38 23.83
C GLU A 49 6.32 -7.83 23.77
N PRO A 50 6.62 -8.66 24.80
CA PRO A 50 6.06 -10.01 24.85
C PRO A 50 4.54 -9.98 24.80
N GLU A 51 3.94 -10.77 23.92
CA GLU A 51 2.48 -10.86 23.71
C GLU A 51 1.94 -12.04 24.54
N PRO A 52 1.26 -11.80 25.66
CA PRO A 52 0.80 -12.87 26.57
C PRO A 52 -0.10 -13.91 25.88
N HIS A 53 -0.99 -13.46 24.98
CA HIS A 53 -1.90 -14.32 24.24
C HIS A 53 -1.26 -15.09 23.07
N LEU A 54 0.02 -14.85 22.82
CA LEU A 54 0.82 -15.51 21.79
C LEU A 54 2.01 -16.26 22.41
N HIS A 55 1.84 -16.87 23.55
CA HIS A 55 2.89 -17.57 24.30
C HIS A 55 4.12 -16.70 24.62
N ASN A 56 3.89 -15.44 24.96
CA ASN A 56 4.94 -14.44 25.24
C ASN A 56 5.93 -14.23 24.08
N ARG A 57 5.54 -14.51 22.85
CA ARG A 57 6.39 -14.23 21.68
C ARG A 57 6.55 -12.73 21.49
N ARG A 58 7.73 -12.33 21.08
CA ARG A 58 8.01 -11.00 20.57
C ARG A 58 7.88 -11.03 19.03
N LEU A 59 7.02 -10.19 18.50
CA LEU A 59 6.78 -10.15 17.05
C LEU A 59 7.79 -9.22 16.38
N PHE A 60 8.35 -9.68 15.28
CA PHE A 60 9.22 -8.85 14.45
C PHE A 60 8.39 -7.78 13.73
N CYS A 61 8.73 -6.52 13.95
CA CYS A 61 8.05 -5.35 13.40
C CYS A 61 8.98 -4.58 12.45
N PRO A 62 9.16 -5.01 11.21
CA PRO A 62 10.08 -4.36 10.28
C PRO A 62 9.62 -2.93 9.98
N ARG A 63 10.56 -1.98 9.97
CA ARG A 63 10.36 -0.59 9.56
C ARG A 63 11.52 -0.14 8.71
N GLY A 64 11.22 0.46 7.55
CA GLY A 64 12.23 0.94 6.62
C GLY A 64 13.09 2.04 7.21
N LYS A 65 14.41 1.85 7.12
CA LYS A 65 15.46 2.78 7.52
C LYS A 65 16.19 3.23 6.27
N MET A 66 15.49 4.00 5.45
CA MET A 66 15.98 4.52 4.17
C MET A 66 15.02 5.59 3.65
N ILE A 67 15.46 6.38 2.69
CA ILE A 67 14.58 7.36 2.03
C ILE A 67 13.38 6.61 1.39
N GLY A 68 12.16 7.11 1.66
CA GLY A 68 10.92 6.41 1.32
C GLY A 68 10.36 5.52 2.42
N GLY A 69 11.13 5.21 3.48
CA GLY A 69 10.67 4.46 4.65
C GLY A 69 10.11 3.09 4.28
N CYS A 70 8.95 2.76 4.84
CA CYS A 70 8.31 1.46 4.61
C CYS A 70 7.83 1.24 3.17
N SER A 71 7.61 2.29 2.37
CA SER A 71 7.26 2.10 0.96
C SER A 71 8.38 1.43 0.18
N ALA A 72 9.64 1.61 0.62
CA ALA A 72 10.81 1.03 0.00
C ALA A 72 11.03 -0.46 0.32
N HIS A 73 10.27 -1.05 1.28
CA HIS A 73 10.38 -2.48 1.59
C HIS A 73 9.04 -3.14 2.00
N ASN A 74 7.89 -2.56 1.65
CA ASN A 74 6.60 -3.20 1.86
C ASN A 74 6.33 -4.31 0.80
N GLY A 75 5.22 -5.03 0.94
CA GLY A 75 4.78 -6.08 -0.01
C GLY A 75 4.10 -5.53 -1.27
N MET A 76 4.05 -4.20 -1.46
CA MET A 76 3.46 -3.51 -2.62
C MET A 76 1.97 -3.78 -2.86
N VAL A 77 1.29 -4.47 -1.98
CA VAL A 77 -0.16 -4.66 -2.08
C VAL A 77 -0.85 -3.32 -1.78
N PHE A 78 -1.77 -2.93 -2.64
CA PHE A 78 -2.54 -1.71 -2.50
C PHE A 78 -3.98 -2.05 -2.13
N VAL A 79 -4.35 -1.78 -0.90
CA VAL A 79 -5.70 -1.96 -0.36
C VAL A 79 -6.06 -0.76 0.49
N ARG A 80 -7.24 -0.18 0.25
CA ARG A 80 -7.79 0.91 1.06
C ARG A 80 -8.47 0.36 2.31
N GLY A 81 -8.65 1.20 3.32
CA GLY A 81 -9.50 0.87 4.46
C GLY A 81 -10.94 0.61 4.03
N ASN A 82 -11.65 -0.22 4.80
CA ASN A 82 -13.06 -0.50 4.54
C ASN A 82 -13.91 0.76 4.76
N PRO A 83 -14.90 1.07 3.91
CA PRO A 83 -15.79 2.21 4.11
C PRO A 83 -16.41 2.29 5.52
N ASN A 84 -16.76 1.15 6.10
CA ASN A 84 -17.33 1.08 7.45
C ASN A 84 -16.35 1.53 8.55
N ASP A 85 -15.03 1.40 8.35
CA ASP A 85 -14.05 1.89 9.32
C ASP A 85 -14.06 3.43 9.37
N TYR A 86 -14.19 4.09 8.23
CA TYR A 86 -14.30 5.54 8.15
C TYR A 86 -15.63 6.04 8.71
N GLN A 87 -16.74 5.35 8.43
CA GLN A 87 -18.04 5.68 9.03
C GLN A 87 -18.01 5.54 10.55
N ARG A 88 -17.33 4.52 11.06
CA ARG A 88 -17.10 4.37 12.51
C ARG A 88 -16.31 5.55 13.08
N TRP A 89 -15.27 6.02 12.38
CA TRP A 89 -14.53 7.20 12.84
C TRP A 89 -15.42 8.45 12.83
N ALA A 90 -16.21 8.66 11.80
CA ALA A 90 -17.17 9.75 11.75
C ALA A 90 -18.17 9.69 12.92
N SER A 91 -18.65 8.50 13.31
CA SER A 91 -19.56 8.33 14.46
C SER A 91 -18.96 8.71 15.81
N PHE A 92 -17.64 8.84 15.91
CA PHE A 92 -16.95 9.36 17.09
C PHE A 92 -16.75 10.89 17.07
N GLY A 93 -17.44 11.60 16.17
CA GLY A 93 -17.34 13.05 16.01
C GLY A 93 -16.24 13.51 15.06
N LEU A 94 -15.68 12.59 14.25
CA LEU A 94 -14.67 12.88 13.25
C LEU A 94 -15.32 12.96 11.85
N ASP A 95 -16.30 13.84 11.67
CA ASP A 95 -17.14 13.91 10.47
C ASP A 95 -16.36 14.10 9.17
N ASP A 96 -15.19 14.74 9.24
CA ASP A 96 -14.29 14.91 8.09
C ASP A 96 -13.57 13.64 7.65
N TRP A 97 -13.71 12.57 8.42
CA TRP A 97 -13.15 11.26 8.13
C TRP A 97 -14.19 10.24 7.61
N SER A 98 -15.41 10.69 7.31
CA SER A 98 -16.38 9.79 6.63
C SER A 98 -15.84 9.30 5.29
N TYR A 99 -16.30 8.14 4.84
CA TYR A 99 -15.79 7.55 3.59
C TYR A 99 -15.95 8.48 2.39
N GLU A 100 -17.08 9.16 2.29
CA GLU A 100 -17.38 10.12 1.23
C GLU A 100 -16.39 11.28 1.19
N LYS A 101 -15.92 11.72 2.35
CA LYS A 101 -14.95 12.82 2.47
C LYS A 101 -13.51 12.38 2.23
N VAL A 102 -13.14 11.13 2.54
CA VAL A 102 -11.78 10.62 2.30
C VAL A 102 -11.59 10.02 0.91
N LEU A 103 -12.65 9.56 0.25
CA LEU A 103 -12.60 8.98 -1.10
C LEU A 103 -11.92 9.88 -2.15
N PRO A 104 -12.19 11.21 -2.21
CA PRO A 104 -11.49 12.09 -3.15
C PRO A 104 -9.97 12.11 -2.95
N TYR A 105 -9.50 11.96 -1.71
CA TYR A 105 -8.07 11.91 -1.44
C TYR A 105 -7.45 10.58 -1.87
N PHE A 106 -8.16 9.46 -1.74
CA PHE A 106 -7.71 8.19 -2.32
C PHE A 106 -7.60 8.26 -3.82
N LYS A 107 -8.61 8.82 -4.50
CA LYS A 107 -8.57 9.04 -5.96
C LYS A 107 -7.43 9.96 -6.37
N LYS A 108 -7.19 11.04 -5.62
CA LYS A 108 -6.12 12.02 -5.90
C LYS A 108 -4.72 11.40 -5.82
N ILE A 109 -4.52 10.34 -5.05
CA ILE A 109 -3.21 9.71 -4.87
C ILE A 109 -2.88 8.77 -6.03
N GLU A 110 -3.84 8.02 -6.56
CA GLU A 110 -3.60 6.90 -7.47
C GLU A 110 -3.80 7.25 -8.95
N THR A 111 -3.04 6.56 -9.78
CA THR A 111 -3.35 6.34 -11.19
C THR A 111 -3.57 4.85 -11.39
N TRP A 112 -4.84 4.43 -11.48
CA TRP A 112 -5.19 3.03 -11.66
C TRP A 112 -5.09 2.58 -13.11
N SER A 113 -4.53 1.38 -13.35
CA SER A 113 -4.26 0.89 -14.70
C SER A 113 -5.49 0.63 -15.56
N GLU A 114 -6.63 0.36 -14.93
CA GLU A 114 -7.89 0.07 -15.63
C GLU A 114 -8.75 1.33 -15.85
N GLY A 115 -8.22 2.51 -15.50
CA GLY A 115 -8.85 3.80 -15.75
C GLY A 115 -9.67 4.35 -14.58
N GLU A 116 -10.00 5.63 -14.68
CA GLU A 116 -10.76 6.34 -13.64
C GLU A 116 -12.24 5.89 -13.64
N ASN A 117 -12.81 5.79 -12.42
CA ASN A 117 -14.25 5.58 -12.24
C ASN A 117 -14.74 6.28 -10.95
N GLU A 118 -15.94 5.97 -10.48
CA GLU A 118 -16.54 6.54 -9.27
C GLU A 118 -15.62 6.37 -8.05
N TYR A 119 -14.96 5.22 -7.91
CA TYR A 119 -14.13 4.87 -6.75
C TYR A 119 -12.63 5.01 -6.98
N ARG A 120 -12.17 4.96 -8.23
CA ARG A 120 -10.76 4.88 -8.60
C ARG A 120 -10.25 6.15 -9.26
N GLY A 121 -9.00 6.51 -8.97
CA GLY A 121 -8.35 7.68 -9.56
C GLY A 121 -7.54 7.35 -10.82
N GLY A 122 -7.48 8.30 -11.76
CA GLY A 122 -6.78 8.12 -13.04
C GLY A 122 -5.59 9.06 -13.26
N SER A 123 -5.32 10.00 -12.33
CA SER A 123 -4.32 11.06 -12.53
C SER A 123 -3.44 11.35 -11.31
N GLY A 124 -3.45 10.45 -10.32
CA GLY A 124 -2.60 10.59 -9.13
C GLY A 124 -1.15 10.20 -9.39
N ILE A 125 -0.31 10.51 -8.42
CA ILE A 125 1.15 10.29 -8.53
C ILE A 125 1.57 8.83 -8.32
N LEU A 126 0.71 7.99 -7.70
CA LEU A 126 1.02 6.60 -7.40
C LEU A 126 0.43 5.68 -8.47
N PRO A 127 1.25 5.03 -9.30
CA PRO A 127 0.77 4.02 -10.22
C PRO A 127 0.31 2.78 -9.44
N VAL A 128 -0.95 2.41 -9.65
CA VAL A 128 -1.59 1.24 -9.06
C VAL A 128 -2.04 0.34 -10.20
N ASN A 129 -1.49 -0.86 -10.25
CA ASN A 129 -1.76 -1.81 -11.32
C ASN A 129 -2.52 -3.02 -10.79
N GLN A 130 -3.51 -3.48 -11.53
CA GLN A 130 -4.11 -4.77 -11.25
C GLN A 130 -3.07 -5.88 -11.44
N SER A 131 -2.91 -6.72 -10.44
CA SER A 131 -1.99 -7.86 -10.53
C SER A 131 -2.46 -8.83 -11.62
N LYS A 132 -1.55 -9.20 -12.54
CA LYS A 132 -1.83 -10.15 -13.62
C LYS A 132 -1.16 -11.48 -13.33
N ASN A 133 -1.68 -12.22 -12.36
CA ASN A 133 -1.15 -13.55 -12.05
C ASN A 133 -1.62 -14.57 -13.09
N LYS A 134 -0.67 -15.20 -13.78
CA LYS A 134 -0.93 -16.22 -14.80
C LYS A 134 -0.84 -17.65 -14.25
N ASN A 135 -0.65 -17.81 -12.94
CA ASN A 135 -0.52 -19.13 -12.34
C ASN A 135 -1.88 -19.87 -12.42
N PRO A 136 -1.96 -21.05 -13.04
CA PRO A 136 -3.21 -21.79 -13.17
C PRO A 136 -3.81 -22.20 -11.82
N LEU A 137 -2.99 -22.43 -10.79
CA LEU A 137 -3.49 -22.74 -9.45
C LEU A 137 -4.22 -21.55 -8.82
N PHE A 138 -3.77 -20.32 -9.10
CA PHE A 138 -4.48 -19.15 -8.61
C PHE A 138 -5.86 -19.01 -9.28
N LYS A 139 -5.91 -19.22 -10.59
CA LYS A 139 -7.18 -19.22 -11.33
C LYS A 139 -8.14 -20.27 -10.74
N ALA A 140 -7.68 -21.50 -10.59
CA ALA A 140 -8.47 -22.59 -9.99
C ALA A 140 -8.94 -22.26 -8.55
N PHE A 141 -8.09 -21.59 -7.75
CA PHE A 141 -8.47 -21.14 -6.40
C PHE A 141 -9.62 -20.14 -6.43
N VAL A 142 -9.55 -19.13 -7.31
CA VAL A 142 -10.62 -18.13 -7.43
C VAL A 142 -11.91 -18.76 -7.97
N GLU A 143 -11.81 -19.63 -8.98
CA GLU A 143 -12.96 -20.36 -9.53
C GLU A 143 -13.63 -21.25 -8.47
N SER A 144 -12.85 -22.00 -7.68
CA SER A 144 -13.40 -22.83 -6.59
C SER A 144 -14.09 -22.03 -5.50
N ALA A 145 -13.64 -20.79 -5.24
CA ALA A 145 -14.35 -19.90 -4.32
C ALA A 145 -15.74 -19.52 -4.87
N GLY A 146 -15.86 -19.27 -6.18
CA GLY A 146 -17.13 -19.03 -6.85
C GLY A 146 -18.05 -20.27 -6.77
N ASP A 147 -17.51 -21.45 -7.04
CA ASP A 147 -18.24 -22.72 -6.94
C ASP A 147 -18.74 -22.99 -5.51
N ALA A 148 -18.00 -22.55 -4.50
CA ALA A 148 -18.38 -22.61 -3.09
C ALA A 148 -19.37 -21.51 -2.67
N GLY A 149 -19.84 -20.67 -3.60
CA GLY A 149 -20.83 -19.63 -3.34
C GLY A 149 -20.27 -18.32 -2.82
N TYR A 150 -18.94 -18.14 -2.82
CA TYR A 150 -18.33 -16.87 -2.47
C TYR A 150 -18.32 -15.90 -3.64
N LYS A 151 -18.41 -14.61 -3.33
CA LYS A 151 -18.35 -13.55 -4.33
C LYS A 151 -16.96 -13.46 -4.97
N ILE A 152 -16.91 -13.38 -6.28
CA ILE A 152 -15.72 -13.01 -7.02
C ILE A 152 -15.68 -11.50 -7.17
N ASN A 153 -14.56 -10.88 -6.77
CA ASN A 153 -14.38 -9.44 -6.78
C ASN A 153 -13.13 -9.07 -7.60
N ASN A 154 -13.34 -8.34 -8.68
CA ASN A 154 -12.27 -7.91 -9.57
C ASN A 154 -11.67 -6.54 -9.19
N ASP A 155 -12.28 -5.81 -8.25
CA ASP A 155 -11.77 -4.55 -7.72
C ASP A 155 -12.09 -4.40 -6.23
N MET A 156 -11.14 -4.82 -5.38
CA MET A 156 -11.26 -4.73 -3.93
C MET A 156 -11.11 -3.30 -3.38
N ASN A 157 -10.81 -2.32 -4.22
CA ASN A 157 -10.78 -0.90 -3.87
C ASN A 157 -11.94 -0.12 -4.48
N GLY A 158 -12.87 -0.81 -5.14
CA GLY A 158 -14.09 -0.26 -5.72
C GLY A 158 -15.23 -0.11 -4.72
N LYS A 159 -16.46 -0.29 -5.22
CA LYS A 159 -17.70 -0.15 -4.43
C LYS A 159 -17.76 -1.15 -3.27
N GLU A 160 -17.30 -2.37 -3.49
CA GLU A 160 -17.33 -3.45 -2.52
C GLU A 160 -15.93 -4.01 -2.33
N GLN A 161 -15.53 -4.23 -1.10
CA GLN A 161 -14.19 -4.69 -0.76
C GLN A 161 -14.13 -6.21 -0.55
N GLU A 162 -15.25 -6.84 -0.20
CA GLU A 162 -15.29 -8.26 0.10
C GLU A 162 -15.35 -9.12 -1.15
N GLY A 163 -14.74 -10.30 -1.08
CA GLY A 163 -14.75 -11.30 -2.13
C GLY A 163 -13.38 -11.91 -2.39
N PHE A 164 -13.34 -12.80 -3.38
CA PHE A 164 -12.13 -13.46 -3.84
C PHE A 164 -11.68 -12.84 -5.17
N GLY A 165 -10.41 -12.50 -5.28
CA GLY A 165 -9.87 -11.88 -6.48
C GLY A 165 -8.41 -11.50 -6.32
N MET A 166 -7.92 -10.71 -7.26
CA MET A 166 -6.55 -10.20 -7.27
C MET A 166 -6.44 -8.89 -6.52
N TYR A 167 -5.38 -8.75 -5.74
CA TYR A 167 -5.01 -7.44 -5.21
C TYR A 167 -4.39 -6.57 -6.28
N ASP A 168 -4.63 -5.26 -6.16
CA ASP A 168 -3.82 -4.27 -6.86
C ASP A 168 -2.43 -4.17 -6.23
N VAL A 169 -1.47 -3.76 -7.04
CA VAL A 169 -0.08 -3.64 -6.61
C VAL A 169 0.53 -2.29 -7.03
N THR A 170 1.43 -1.78 -6.20
CA THR A 170 2.24 -0.60 -6.50
C THR A 170 3.55 -1.03 -7.18
N ILE A 171 3.42 -1.71 -8.32
CA ILE A 171 4.54 -2.11 -9.21
C ILE A 171 4.30 -1.46 -10.56
N HIS A 172 5.27 -0.72 -11.08
CA HIS A 172 5.19 -0.08 -12.38
C HIS A 172 6.41 -0.45 -13.22
N LYS A 173 6.17 -0.90 -14.45
CA LYS A 173 7.23 -1.34 -15.39
C LYS A 173 8.21 -2.37 -14.80
N GLY A 174 7.72 -3.25 -13.93
CA GLY A 174 8.52 -4.29 -13.27
C GLY A 174 9.28 -3.83 -12.02
N GLU A 175 9.18 -2.57 -11.65
CA GLU A 175 9.84 -1.99 -10.49
C GLU A 175 8.82 -1.56 -9.43
N ARG A 176 9.26 -1.47 -8.18
CA ARG A 176 8.49 -0.92 -7.07
C ARG A 176 8.20 0.56 -7.31
N ALA A 177 6.95 0.96 -7.23
CA ALA A 177 6.59 2.37 -7.20
C ALA A 177 6.88 2.94 -5.80
N LEU A 178 7.86 3.85 -5.74
CA LEU A 178 8.35 4.46 -4.51
C LEU A 178 7.76 5.86 -4.32
N SER A 179 7.46 6.22 -3.08
CA SER A 179 7.13 7.61 -2.75
C SER A 179 8.29 8.59 -3.02
N LEU A 180 9.50 8.06 -3.07
CA LEU A 180 10.72 8.82 -3.33
C LEU A 180 10.77 9.49 -4.73
N ILE A 181 10.20 8.86 -5.75
CA ILE A 181 10.21 9.42 -7.12
C ILE A 181 9.41 10.72 -7.26
N HIS A 182 8.74 11.15 -6.20
CA HIS A 182 7.92 12.35 -6.14
C HIS A 182 8.49 13.42 -5.20
N ILE A 183 9.74 13.26 -4.74
CA ILE A 183 10.43 14.21 -3.86
C ILE A 183 11.42 15.02 -4.63
#